data_af30fdc219738ca33378226166962584
#
_entry.id   af30fdc219738ca33378226166962584
#
_cell.length_a   1.000
_cell.length_b   1.000
_cell.length_c   1.000
_cell.angle_alpha   90.00
_cell.angle_beta   90.00
_cell.angle_gamma   90.00
#
_symmetry.space_group_name_H-M   'P 1'
#
loop_
_entity.id
_entity.type
_entity.pdbx_description
1 polymer ?
#
loop_
_entity_poly.entity_id
_entity_poly.type
_entity_poly.pdbx_seq_one_letter_code
_entity_poly.pdbx_strand_id
1 'polypeptide(L)'
;MPSAIIGASTRSWPTSMTDCPRLRAQIEAFCPYNEQETADRLQMLQDIDTFPVLLTRDNATAHFTASCWIVNPDRTKVLMAYHNLYQSWAWLGGHADGEEDLLAVALREANEESGIRAEPVSPEIFSLEILHVAPHVKRGHFVCAHLHLNATYLLEAEDHAPIRCKPDENSAVRWLDTAEVLSAVSEPAMLPVYRKLMEKAAR
;
A
#
# COMPACT_ATOMS: atom_id res chain seq x y z
N MET A 1 38.13 28.22 6.12
CA MET A 1 37.01 27.79 5.29
C MET A 1 35.75 27.80 6.15
N PRO A 2 34.81 28.74 6.01
CA PRO A 2 33.61 28.75 6.83
C PRO A 2 32.60 27.76 6.29
N SER A 3 32.13 26.91 7.20
CA SER A 3 31.05 25.94 7.02
C SER A 3 29.75 26.69 6.70
N ALA A 4 29.16 26.44 5.54
CA ALA A 4 27.82 26.90 5.23
C ALA A 4 26.81 26.12 6.07
N ILE A 5 26.22 26.76 7.06
CA ILE A 5 25.03 26.27 7.77
C ILE A 5 23.87 26.34 6.78
N ILE A 6 23.41 25.20 6.34
CA ILE A 6 22.18 25.10 5.54
C ILE A 6 21.02 25.55 6.44
N GLY A 7 20.47 26.72 6.11
CA GLY A 7 19.32 27.26 6.83
C GLY A 7 18.14 26.32 6.78
N ALA A 8 17.75 25.76 7.92
CA ALA A 8 16.52 25.05 8.08
C ALA A 8 15.36 26.03 7.84
N SER A 9 14.67 25.86 6.71
CA SER A 9 13.40 26.53 6.47
C SER A 9 12.39 26.01 7.47
N THR A 10 12.08 26.79 8.49
CA THR A 10 10.98 26.50 9.40
C THR A 10 9.67 26.75 8.67
N ARG A 11 9.13 25.74 8.03
CA ARG A 11 7.73 25.77 7.57
C ARG A 11 6.86 25.74 8.82
N SER A 12 6.16 26.83 9.12
CA SER A 12 5.07 26.84 10.09
C SER A 12 3.86 26.17 9.45
N TRP A 13 3.51 24.98 9.92
CA TRP A 13 2.30 24.28 9.51
C TRP A 13 1.08 24.93 10.17
N PRO A 14 -0.03 25.14 9.43
CA PRO A 14 -1.26 25.60 10.04
C PRO A 14 -1.79 24.52 11.00
N THR A 15 -1.98 24.88 12.24
CA THR A 15 -2.64 24.06 13.25
C THR A 15 -4.10 23.85 12.85
N SER A 16 -4.47 22.61 12.47
CA SER A 16 -5.84 22.05 12.48
C SER A 16 -6.53 21.59 11.19
N MET A 17 -5.83 21.23 10.11
CA MET A 17 -6.54 20.48 9.06
C MET A 17 -5.61 19.38 8.50
N THR A 18 -6.00 18.12 8.73
CA THR A 18 -5.47 17.00 7.96
C THR A 18 -5.78 17.19 6.46
N ASP A 19 -4.86 16.73 5.60
CA ASP A 19 -5.05 16.72 4.15
C ASP A 19 -5.97 15.57 3.67
N CYS A 20 -6.50 14.75 4.60
CA CYS A 20 -7.29 13.56 4.29
C CYS A 20 -8.53 13.34 5.19
N PRO A 21 -9.50 14.28 5.26
CA PRO A 21 -10.67 14.15 6.14
C PRO A 21 -11.61 13.02 5.75
N ARG A 22 -11.75 12.69 4.46
CA ARG A 22 -12.57 11.59 3.97
C ARG A 22 -11.95 10.24 4.28
N LEU A 23 -10.64 10.11 4.04
CA LEU A 23 -9.88 8.91 4.39
C LEU A 23 -9.90 8.67 5.90
N ARG A 24 -9.78 9.74 6.72
CA ARG A 24 -9.93 9.65 8.17
C ARG A 24 -11.26 9.01 8.56
N ALA A 25 -12.36 9.46 7.96
CA ALA A 25 -13.68 8.91 8.23
C ALA A 25 -13.81 7.43 7.80
N GLN A 26 -13.18 7.03 6.68
CA GLN A 26 -13.15 5.63 6.25
C GLN A 26 -12.35 4.76 7.23
N ILE A 27 -11.19 5.23 7.72
CA ILE A 27 -10.40 4.52 8.73
C ILE A 27 -11.14 4.43 10.06
N GLU A 28 -11.89 5.48 10.46
CA GLU A 28 -12.75 5.43 11.65
C GLU A 28 -13.88 4.40 11.53
N ALA A 29 -14.46 4.27 10.36
CA ALA A 29 -15.53 3.31 10.10
C ALA A 29 -15.02 1.86 9.89
N PHE A 30 -13.72 1.68 9.64
CA PHE A 30 -13.12 0.37 9.40
C PHE A 30 -13.28 -0.56 10.61
N CYS A 31 -13.75 -1.79 10.37
CA CYS A 31 -13.90 -2.82 11.38
C CYS A 31 -12.68 -3.75 11.37
N PRO A 32 -11.77 -3.67 12.37
CA PRO A 32 -10.57 -4.49 12.40
C PRO A 32 -10.87 -5.99 12.49
N TYR A 33 -10.12 -6.79 11.76
CA TYR A 33 -10.23 -8.24 11.76
C TYR A 33 -9.51 -8.89 12.93
N ASN A 34 -8.40 -8.30 13.36
CA ASN A 34 -7.53 -8.84 14.41
C ASN A 34 -6.86 -7.71 15.23
N GLU A 35 -6.02 -8.11 16.18
CA GLU A 35 -5.31 -7.18 17.06
C GLU A 35 -4.33 -6.25 16.30
N GLN A 36 -3.67 -6.77 15.25
CA GLN A 36 -2.77 -5.95 14.43
C GLN A 36 -3.54 -4.83 13.73
N GLU A 37 -4.67 -5.13 13.05
CA GLU A 37 -5.47 -4.10 12.41
C GLU A 37 -6.08 -3.11 13.42
N THR A 38 -6.38 -3.56 14.64
CA THR A 38 -6.85 -2.67 15.71
C THR A 38 -5.77 -1.67 16.10
N ALA A 39 -4.54 -2.15 16.29
CA ALA A 39 -3.40 -1.29 16.65
C ALA A 39 -3.03 -0.33 15.52
N ASP A 40 -2.92 -0.82 14.30
CA ASP A 40 -2.56 -0.02 13.13
C ASP A 40 -3.62 1.05 12.84
N ARG A 41 -4.91 0.71 12.94
CA ARG A 41 -6.01 1.67 12.80
C ARG A 41 -5.91 2.82 13.81
N LEU A 42 -5.66 2.50 15.08
CA LEU A 42 -5.52 3.51 16.13
C LEU A 42 -4.30 4.41 15.88
N GLN A 43 -3.19 3.82 15.48
CA GLN A 43 -1.98 4.57 15.15
C GLN A 43 -2.19 5.47 13.92
N MET A 44 -2.81 4.97 12.85
CA MET A 44 -3.13 5.78 11.66
C MET A 44 -4.01 6.99 12.00
N LEU A 45 -5.03 6.82 12.84
CA LEU A 45 -5.87 7.93 13.30
C LEU A 45 -5.07 8.97 14.10
N GLN A 46 -4.16 8.52 14.97
CA GLN A 46 -3.25 9.39 15.72
C GLN A 46 -2.28 10.13 14.79
N ASP A 47 -1.75 9.45 13.77
CA ASP A 47 -0.85 10.06 12.78
C ASP A 47 -1.58 11.13 11.96
N ILE A 48 -2.82 10.89 11.56
CA ILE A 48 -3.68 11.88 10.87
C ILE A 48 -3.92 13.11 11.75
N ASP A 49 -4.12 12.94 13.05
CA ASP A 49 -4.31 14.05 13.99
C ASP A 49 -2.99 14.78 14.30
N THR A 50 -1.84 14.16 14.04
CA THR A 50 -0.50 14.69 14.38
C THR A 50 0.19 15.36 13.20
N PHE A 51 0.10 14.76 12.00
CA PHE A 51 0.80 15.23 10.80
C PHE A 51 -0.15 15.95 9.85
N PRO A 52 0.16 17.19 9.45
CA PRO A 52 -0.70 17.95 8.53
C PRO A 52 -0.66 17.42 7.08
N VAL A 53 0.36 16.63 6.74
CA VAL A 53 0.56 16.07 5.40
C VAL A 53 0.89 14.59 5.52
N LEU A 54 0.02 13.73 5.01
CA LEU A 54 0.21 12.28 4.96
C LEU A 54 -0.08 11.67 3.58
N LEU A 55 -0.69 12.44 2.66
CA LEU A 55 -0.98 11.93 1.31
C LEU A 55 0.21 12.02 0.36
N THR A 56 1.27 12.74 0.73
CA THR A 56 2.46 12.88 -0.12
C THR A 56 3.73 12.44 0.58
N ARG A 57 4.74 12.08 -0.22
CA ARG A 57 6.10 11.73 0.24
C ARG A 57 6.88 12.91 0.81
N ASP A 58 6.29 14.12 0.86
CA ASP A 58 6.86 15.27 1.59
C ASP A 58 6.97 14.98 3.09
N ASN A 59 6.09 14.10 3.62
CA ASN A 59 6.29 13.52 4.93
C ASN A 59 7.23 12.32 4.81
N ALA A 60 8.51 12.55 5.11
CA ALA A 60 9.56 11.53 5.03
C ALA A 60 9.50 10.49 6.17
N THR A 61 8.61 10.65 7.16
CA THR A 61 8.46 9.72 8.28
C THR A 61 7.40 8.68 8.00
N ALA A 62 6.23 9.12 7.50
CA ALA A 62 5.10 8.24 7.18
C ALA A 62 4.23 8.89 6.12
N HIS A 63 3.65 8.10 5.22
CA HIS A 63 2.68 8.57 4.24
C HIS A 63 1.78 7.43 3.77
N PHE A 64 0.59 7.80 3.25
CA PHE A 64 -0.38 6.83 2.80
C PHE A 64 0.01 6.17 1.48
N THR A 65 -0.29 4.87 1.43
CA THR A 65 -0.23 4.02 0.24
C THR A 65 -1.53 3.25 0.09
N ALA A 66 -1.82 2.81 -1.12
CA ALA A 66 -2.93 1.91 -1.39
C ALA A 66 -2.42 0.64 -2.06
N SER A 67 -2.90 -0.50 -1.62
CA SER A 67 -2.62 -1.79 -2.24
C SER A 67 -3.91 -2.48 -2.66
N CYS A 68 -3.81 -3.37 -3.61
CA CYS A 68 -4.92 -4.20 -4.06
C CYS A 68 -4.60 -5.68 -3.86
N TRP A 69 -5.53 -6.38 -3.22
CA TRP A 69 -5.56 -7.84 -3.17
C TRP A 69 -6.51 -8.30 -4.27
N ILE A 70 -5.95 -8.71 -5.42
CA ILE A 70 -6.74 -9.04 -6.60
C ILE A 70 -6.92 -10.55 -6.66
N VAL A 71 -8.15 -11.00 -6.59
CA VAL A 71 -8.52 -12.42 -6.67
C VAL A 71 -9.29 -12.71 -7.95
N ASN A 72 -9.25 -13.97 -8.40
CA ASN A 72 -10.15 -14.43 -9.45
C ASN A 72 -11.56 -14.74 -8.88
N PRO A 73 -12.61 -14.88 -9.70
CA PRO A 73 -13.99 -15.01 -9.22
C PRO A 73 -14.24 -16.17 -8.25
N ASP A 74 -13.53 -17.28 -8.38
CA ASP A 74 -13.64 -18.42 -7.46
C ASP A 74 -12.68 -18.34 -6.25
N ARG A 75 -11.89 -17.26 -6.16
CA ARG A 75 -10.93 -16.95 -5.08
C ARG A 75 -9.85 -18.02 -4.85
N THR A 76 -9.56 -18.80 -5.89
CA THR A 76 -8.51 -19.81 -5.85
C THR A 76 -7.14 -19.26 -6.21
N LYS A 77 -7.08 -18.08 -6.86
CA LYS A 77 -5.85 -17.43 -7.31
C LYS A 77 -5.78 -15.98 -6.88
N VAL A 78 -4.54 -15.49 -6.76
CA VAL A 78 -4.21 -14.09 -6.47
C VAL A 78 -3.25 -13.57 -7.52
N LEU A 79 -3.51 -12.37 -8.05
CA LEU A 79 -2.60 -11.69 -8.96
C LEU A 79 -1.48 -11.04 -8.18
N MET A 80 -0.24 -11.40 -8.50
CA MET A 80 0.95 -10.84 -7.87
C MET A 80 1.99 -10.41 -8.90
N ALA A 81 2.81 -9.42 -8.53
CA ALA A 81 3.92 -8.93 -9.31
C ALA A 81 5.25 -9.29 -8.64
N TYR A 82 6.27 -9.64 -9.44
CA TYR A 82 7.64 -9.84 -8.92
C TYR A 82 8.34 -8.49 -8.86
N HIS A 83 8.43 -7.93 -7.66
CA HIS A 83 8.93 -6.58 -7.42
C HIS A 83 10.46 -6.52 -7.52
N ASN A 84 10.97 -5.64 -8.39
CA ASN A 84 12.41 -5.56 -8.70
C ASN A 84 13.28 -5.14 -7.50
N LEU A 85 12.78 -4.24 -6.63
CA LEU A 85 13.52 -3.77 -5.46
C LEU A 85 13.59 -4.84 -4.35
N TYR A 86 12.46 -5.50 -4.06
CA TYR A 86 12.36 -6.46 -2.97
C TYR A 86 12.74 -7.88 -3.38
N GLN A 87 12.88 -8.15 -4.69
CA GLN A 87 13.18 -9.48 -5.24
C GLN A 87 12.21 -10.56 -4.71
N SER A 88 10.93 -10.20 -4.63
CA SER A 88 9.87 -10.99 -4.04
C SER A 88 8.58 -10.86 -4.84
N TRP A 89 7.73 -11.88 -4.80
CA TRP A 89 6.34 -11.73 -5.22
C TRP A 89 5.60 -10.87 -4.21
N ALA A 90 4.90 -9.86 -4.70
CA ALA A 90 4.18 -8.87 -3.90
C ALA A 90 2.81 -8.58 -4.51
N TRP A 91 1.90 -8.09 -3.69
CA TRP A 91 0.67 -7.46 -4.16
C TRP A 91 0.99 -6.23 -5.03
N LEU A 92 -0.01 -5.71 -5.72
CA LEU A 92 0.13 -4.48 -6.48
C LEU A 92 -0.32 -3.28 -5.64
N GLY A 93 0.28 -2.12 -5.88
CA GLY A 93 -0.09 -0.91 -5.16
C GLY A 93 0.94 0.19 -5.27
N GLY A 94 0.56 1.39 -4.81
CA GLY A 94 1.41 2.56 -4.90
C GLY A 94 1.10 3.64 -3.87
N HIS A 95 1.78 4.76 -4.02
CA HIS A 95 1.62 5.91 -3.13
C HIS A 95 0.35 6.69 -3.47
N ALA A 96 -0.24 7.31 -2.44
CA ALA A 96 -1.37 8.21 -2.60
C ALA A 96 -1.03 9.41 -3.50
N ASP A 97 0.19 9.95 -3.36
CA ASP A 97 0.74 11.08 -4.14
C ASP A 97 -0.24 12.27 -4.27
N GLY A 98 -0.97 12.55 -3.17
CA GLY A 98 -1.93 13.64 -3.06
C GLY A 98 -3.39 13.22 -3.28
N GLU A 99 -3.66 11.98 -3.71
CA GLU A 99 -5.02 11.47 -3.89
C GLU A 99 -5.56 10.92 -2.57
N GLU A 100 -6.70 11.42 -2.12
CA GLU A 100 -7.36 10.98 -0.90
C GLU A 100 -8.22 9.72 -1.11
N ASP A 101 -8.71 9.50 -2.33
CA ASP A 101 -9.44 8.29 -2.71
C ASP A 101 -8.48 7.12 -2.96
N LEU A 102 -8.13 6.41 -1.88
CA LEU A 102 -7.18 5.30 -1.96
C LEU A 102 -7.72 4.08 -2.74
N LEU A 103 -9.05 3.94 -2.92
CA LEU A 103 -9.60 2.95 -3.83
C LEU A 103 -9.28 3.30 -5.29
N ALA A 104 -9.41 4.57 -5.64
CA ALA A 104 -9.03 5.03 -6.98
C ALA A 104 -7.52 4.82 -7.24
N VAL A 105 -6.66 5.05 -6.21
CA VAL A 105 -5.23 4.74 -6.28
C VAL A 105 -5.01 3.24 -6.53
N ALA A 106 -5.63 2.35 -5.73
CA ALA A 106 -5.48 0.90 -5.87
C ALA A 106 -5.89 0.41 -7.26
N LEU A 107 -7.01 0.89 -7.80
CA LEU A 107 -7.49 0.54 -9.15
C LEU A 107 -6.54 1.03 -10.26
N ARG A 108 -6.00 2.23 -10.11
CA ARG A 108 -5.01 2.79 -11.03
C ARG A 108 -3.73 1.95 -11.04
N GLU A 109 -3.18 1.65 -9.87
CA GLU A 109 -1.95 0.86 -9.73
C GLU A 109 -2.15 -0.57 -10.25
N ALA A 110 -3.30 -1.21 -9.96
CA ALA A 110 -3.64 -2.50 -10.54
C ALA A 110 -3.52 -2.50 -12.06
N ASN A 111 -4.08 -1.47 -12.73
CA ASN A 111 -4.01 -1.35 -14.18
C ASN A 111 -2.61 -0.97 -14.69
N GLU A 112 -1.91 -0.05 -14.02
CA GLU A 112 -0.58 0.40 -14.45
C GLU A 112 0.45 -0.72 -14.36
N GLU A 113 0.47 -1.47 -13.26
CA GLU A 113 1.46 -2.51 -12.99
C GLU A 113 1.19 -3.83 -13.72
N SER A 114 -0.08 -4.16 -13.98
CA SER A 114 -0.46 -5.47 -14.55
C SER A 114 -1.26 -5.40 -15.85
N GLY A 115 -1.78 -4.23 -16.22
CA GLY A 115 -2.69 -4.06 -17.35
C GLY A 115 -4.10 -4.60 -17.11
N ILE A 116 -4.37 -5.20 -15.95
CA ILE A 116 -5.68 -5.78 -15.66
C ILE A 116 -6.71 -4.70 -15.31
N ARG A 117 -7.94 -4.94 -15.70
CA ARG A 117 -9.09 -4.17 -15.20
C ARG A 117 -9.76 -5.00 -14.11
N ALA A 118 -9.56 -4.61 -12.89
CA ALA A 118 -10.18 -5.22 -11.73
C ALA A 118 -11.34 -4.37 -11.24
N GLU A 119 -12.36 -5.01 -10.68
CA GLU A 119 -13.51 -4.35 -10.07
C GLU A 119 -13.43 -4.51 -8.55
N PRO A 120 -13.80 -3.48 -7.76
CA PRO A 120 -13.81 -3.62 -6.32
C PRO A 120 -14.96 -4.53 -5.87
N VAL A 121 -14.66 -5.49 -5.01
CA VAL A 121 -15.69 -6.34 -4.37
C VAL A 121 -16.54 -5.51 -3.42
N SER A 122 -15.94 -4.49 -2.81
CA SER A 122 -16.59 -3.47 -1.98
C SER A 122 -15.81 -2.16 -2.09
N PRO A 123 -16.45 -0.99 -1.97
CA PRO A 123 -15.75 0.29 -1.86
C PRO A 123 -15.04 0.50 -0.52
N GLU A 124 -15.30 -0.36 0.45
CA GLU A 124 -14.75 -0.26 1.80
C GLU A 124 -13.29 -0.74 1.85
N ILE A 125 -12.52 -0.19 2.79
CA ILE A 125 -11.17 -0.67 3.09
C ILE A 125 -11.26 -2.15 3.52
N PHE A 126 -10.54 -2.99 2.82
CA PHE A 126 -10.50 -4.43 3.11
C PHE A 126 -9.53 -4.75 4.24
N SER A 127 -8.38 -4.07 4.30
CA SER A 127 -7.35 -4.33 5.31
C SER A 127 -6.50 -3.08 5.57
N LEU A 128 -5.97 -2.95 6.79
CA LEU A 128 -5.04 -1.88 7.18
C LEU A 128 -3.73 -2.48 7.67
N GLU A 129 -2.61 -1.90 7.23
CA GLU A 129 -1.25 -2.27 7.63
C GLU A 129 -0.36 -1.04 7.77
N ILE A 130 0.42 -0.96 8.84
CA ILE A 130 1.57 -0.06 8.92
C ILE A 130 2.82 -0.85 8.55
N LEU A 131 3.41 -0.55 7.41
CA LEU A 131 4.51 -1.29 6.83
C LEU A 131 5.82 -0.51 6.94
N HIS A 132 6.87 -1.15 7.45
CA HIS A 132 8.20 -0.57 7.49
C HIS A 132 8.87 -0.65 6.12
N VAL A 133 9.38 0.48 5.64
CA VAL A 133 10.23 0.57 4.45
C VAL A 133 11.67 0.78 4.89
N ALA A 134 12.55 -0.17 4.58
CA ALA A 134 13.97 -0.07 4.86
C ALA A 134 14.62 1.07 4.05
N PRO A 135 15.70 1.70 4.56
CA PRO A 135 16.41 2.72 3.81
C PRO A 135 16.98 2.13 2.51
N HIS A 136 16.85 2.87 1.42
CA HIS A 136 17.30 2.40 0.10
C HIS A 136 17.73 3.57 -0.80
N VAL A 137 18.29 3.24 -1.96
CA VAL A 137 18.61 4.24 -2.98
C VAL A 137 17.60 4.11 -4.12
N LYS A 138 16.89 5.19 -4.42
CA LYS A 138 15.95 5.28 -5.54
C LYS A 138 16.39 6.38 -6.50
N ARG A 139 16.63 6.05 -7.77
CA ARG A 139 17.07 6.99 -8.83
C ARG A 139 18.30 7.83 -8.41
N GLY A 140 19.26 7.21 -7.70
CA GLY A 140 20.49 7.86 -7.24
C GLY A 140 20.36 8.70 -5.97
N HIS A 141 19.18 8.80 -5.36
CA HIS A 141 18.95 9.53 -4.10
C HIS A 141 18.73 8.55 -2.94
N PHE A 142 19.34 8.85 -1.79
CA PHE A 142 19.11 8.08 -0.57
C PHE A 142 17.72 8.41 -0.01
N VAL A 143 16.94 7.36 0.24
CA VAL A 143 15.65 7.44 0.90
C VAL A 143 15.80 6.83 2.29
N CYS A 144 15.49 7.58 3.35
CA CYS A 144 15.56 7.08 4.72
C CYS A 144 14.46 6.05 5.00
N ALA A 145 14.63 5.27 6.08
CA ALA A 145 13.57 4.39 6.57
C ALA A 145 12.33 5.20 6.93
N HIS A 146 11.17 4.69 6.57
CA HIS A 146 9.88 5.34 6.80
C HIS A 146 8.75 4.31 6.91
N LEU A 147 7.55 4.78 7.18
CA LEU A 147 6.35 3.94 7.26
C LEU A 147 5.41 4.21 6.10
N HIS A 148 4.88 3.15 5.53
CA HIS A 148 3.70 3.20 4.68
C HIS A 148 2.46 2.94 5.53
N LEU A 149 1.55 3.90 5.60
CA LEU A 149 0.22 3.75 6.16
C LEU A 149 -0.67 3.20 5.04
N ASN A 150 -0.78 1.87 4.98
CA ASN A 150 -1.35 1.19 3.82
C ASN A 150 -2.82 0.83 4.02
N ALA A 151 -3.66 1.19 3.04
CA ALA A 151 -5.02 0.69 2.92
C ALA A 151 -5.10 -0.30 1.75
N THR A 152 -5.51 -1.53 2.05
CA THR A 152 -5.68 -2.59 1.04
C THR A 152 -7.15 -2.69 0.65
N TYR A 153 -7.42 -2.83 -0.66
CA TYR A 153 -8.74 -3.08 -1.23
C TYR A 153 -8.80 -4.47 -1.84
N LEU A 154 -9.94 -5.16 -1.63
CA LEU A 154 -10.22 -6.44 -2.28
C LEU A 154 -10.82 -6.17 -3.66
N LEU A 155 -10.11 -6.60 -4.69
CA LEU A 155 -10.54 -6.47 -6.07
C LEU A 155 -10.74 -7.87 -6.68
N GLU A 156 -11.56 -7.94 -7.70
CA GLU A 156 -11.81 -9.15 -8.48
C GLU A 156 -11.51 -8.91 -9.96
N ALA A 157 -10.91 -9.89 -10.62
CA ALA A 157 -10.67 -9.86 -12.05
C ALA A 157 -10.60 -11.26 -12.64
N GLU A 158 -10.93 -11.39 -13.95
CA GLU A 158 -10.84 -12.65 -14.68
C GLU A 158 -9.39 -13.09 -14.87
N ASP A 159 -9.03 -14.29 -14.45
CA ASP A 159 -7.66 -14.81 -14.50
C ASP A 159 -7.17 -15.20 -15.91
N HIS A 160 -8.07 -15.20 -16.90
CA HIS A 160 -7.74 -15.38 -18.31
C HIS A 160 -7.53 -14.06 -19.07
N ALA A 161 -7.78 -12.92 -18.42
CA ALA A 161 -7.54 -11.61 -19.03
C ALA A 161 -6.03 -11.40 -19.28
N PRO A 162 -5.65 -10.70 -20.38
CA PRO A 162 -4.25 -10.46 -20.68
C PRO A 162 -3.61 -9.57 -19.59
N ILE A 163 -2.45 -10.00 -19.12
CA ILE A 163 -1.62 -9.26 -18.14
C ILE A 163 -0.31 -8.83 -18.78
N ARG A 164 0.31 -7.78 -18.22
CA ARG A 164 1.61 -7.24 -18.65
C ARG A 164 2.43 -6.82 -17.44
N CYS A 165 3.75 -6.71 -17.60
CA CYS A 165 4.64 -6.12 -16.59
C CYS A 165 4.76 -4.61 -16.78
N LYS A 166 5.14 -3.90 -15.71
CA LYS A 166 5.67 -2.54 -15.71
C LYS A 166 7.18 -2.63 -15.43
N PRO A 167 8.05 -2.66 -16.45
CA PRO A 167 9.45 -3.11 -16.32
C PRO A 167 10.30 -2.29 -15.37
N ASP A 168 9.94 -1.03 -15.10
CA ASP A 168 10.62 -0.16 -14.15
C ASP A 168 10.29 -0.48 -12.68
N GLU A 169 9.24 -1.25 -12.41
CA GLU A 169 8.78 -1.61 -11.07
C GLU A 169 8.79 -3.13 -10.85
N ASN A 170 8.31 -3.90 -11.82
CA ASN A 170 8.23 -5.36 -11.72
C ASN A 170 8.77 -6.06 -12.98
N SER A 171 9.30 -7.27 -12.81
CA SER A 171 9.85 -8.09 -13.88
C SER A 171 8.93 -9.24 -14.30
N ALA A 172 7.89 -9.53 -13.53
CA ALA A 172 6.87 -10.52 -13.84
C ALA A 172 5.55 -10.16 -13.16
N VAL A 173 4.43 -10.53 -13.81
CA VAL A 173 3.09 -10.50 -13.21
C VAL A 173 2.47 -11.86 -13.45
N ARG A 174 1.87 -12.47 -12.44
CA ARG A 174 1.31 -13.82 -12.54
C ARG A 174 0.17 -14.04 -11.57
N TRP A 175 -0.81 -14.82 -11.98
CA TRP A 175 -1.77 -15.46 -11.10
C TRP A 175 -1.08 -16.61 -10.35
N LEU A 176 -1.07 -16.56 -9.03
CA LEU A 176 -0.57 -17.61 -8.14
C LEU A 176 -1.76 -18.33 -7.52
N ASP A 177 -1.71 -19.65 -7.45
CA ASP A 177 -2.66 -20.37 -6.63
C ASP A 177 -2.52 -19.93 -5.16
N THR A 178 -3.64 -19.76 -4.45
CA THR A 178 -3.61 -19.31 -3.04
C THR A 178 -2.72 -20.18 -2.16
N ALA A 179 -2.62 -21.48 -2.44
CA ALA A 179 -1.73 -22.41 -1.74
C ALA A 179 -0.22 -22.10 -1.96
N GLU A 180 0.14 -21.46 -3.05
CA GLU A 180 1.53 -21.15 -3.42
C GLU A 180 2.00 -19.79 -2.91
N VAL A 181 1.09 -18.85 -2.61
CA VAL A 181 1.41 -17.44 -2.28
C VAL A 181 2.49 -17.35 -1.21
N LEU A 182 2.30 -18.01 -0.06
CA LEU A 182 3.24 -17.89 1.06
C LEU A 182 4.62 -18.50 0.78
N SER A 183 4.71 -19.47 -0.13
CA SER A 183 5.99 -20.06 -0.53
C SER A 183 6.71 -19.26 -1.62
N ALA A 184 5.98 -18.46 -2.39
CA ALA A 184 6.52 -17.61 -3.42
C ALA A 184 7.11 -16.29 -2.88
N VAL A 185 6.64 -15.85 -1.71
CA VAL A 185 7.06 -14.61 -1.05
C VAL A 185 8.37 -14.81 -0.29
N SER A 186 9.38 -14.00 -0.60
CA SER A 186 10.69 -14.04 0.07
C SER A 186 10.84 -13.05 1.22
N GLU A 187 9.85 -12.16 1.44
CA GLU A 187 9.84 -11.17 2.53
C GLU A 187 9.12 -11.70 3.76
N PRO A 188 9.84 -12.10 4.84
CA PRO A 188 9.21 -12.69 6.02
C PRO A 188 8.17 -11.79 6.70
N ALA A 189 8.38 -10.47 6.66
CA ALA A 189 7.47 -9.50 7.26
C ALA A 189 6.11 -9.45 6.57
N MET A 190 6.03 -9.82 5.28
CA MET A 190 4.79 -9.83 4.50
C MET A 190 3.98 -11.12 4.64
N LEU A 191 4.58 -12.21 5.12
CA LEU A 191 3.89 -13.50 5.26
C LEU A 191 2.65 -13.44 6.18
N PRO A 192 2.70 -12.80 7.37
CA PRO A 192 1.51 -12.63 8.20
C PRO A 192 0.42 -11.78 7.52
N VAL A 193 0.82 -10.74 6.77
CA VAL A 193 -0.10 -9.88 6.04
C VAL A 193 -0.86 -10.68 4.99
N TYR A 194 -0.14 -11.38 4.10
CA TYR A 194 -0.78 -12.15 3.03
C TYR A 194 -1.63 -13.31 3.56
N ARG A 195 -1.21 -13.98 4.64
CA ARG A 195 -2.04 -15.00 5.31
C ARG A 195 -3.36 -14.39 5.77
N LYS A 196 -3.33 -13.25 6.44
CA LYS A 196 -4.52 -12.52 6.88
C LYS A 196 -5.44 -12.17 5.70
N LEU A 197 -4.88 -11.65 4.59
CA LEU A 197 -5.67 -11.28 3.42
C LEU A 197 -6.36 -12.49 2.78
N MET A 198 -5.65 -13.62 2.67
CA MET A 198 -6.25 -14.88 2.18
C MET A 198 -7.37 -15.37 3.09
N GLU A 199 -7.18 -15.35 4.40
CA GLU A 199 -8.21 -15.74 5.38
C GLU A 199 -9.45 -14.85 5.31
N LYS A 200 -9.25 -13.53 5.13
CA LYS A 200 -10.35 -12.55 4.97
C LYS A 200 -11.07 -12.74 3.63
N ALA A 201 -10.33 -12.96 2.54
CA ALA A 201 -10.91 -13.14 1.20
C ALA A 201 -11.69 -14.46 1.05
N ALA A 202 -11.41 -15.47 1.85
CA ALA A 202 -12.12 -16.77 1.84
C ALA A 202 -13.50 -16.74 2.52
N ARG A 203 -13.88 -15.64 3.18
CA ARG A 203 -15.18 -15.46 3.86
C ARG A 203 -16.22 -14.89 2.92
#